data_55a144c2fc367d968e71971d5de97d88
#
_entry.id   55a144c2fc367d968e71971d5de97d88
#
_cell.length_a   1.000
_cell.length_b   1.000
_cell.length_c   1.000
_cell.angle_alpha   90.00
_cell.angle_beta   90.00
_cell.angle_gamma   90.00
#
_symmetry.space_group_name_H-M   'P 1'
#
loop_
_entity.id
_entity.type
_entity.pdbx_description
1 polymer ?
#
loop_
_entity_poly.entity_id
_entity_poly.type
_entity_poly.pdbx_seq_one_letter_code
_entity_poly.pdbx_strand_id
1 'polypeptide(L)'
;MTSPAPRDRVDELTVGSGARLEELVDRESLGQLATSFADLSGVGMRVFDAEGKLLADAAQPVELISYLSTLKHSRNAIESTVSSVKNLDPGPEGQASIDGVSGGRYRVVALDHDGRRVGRLVIGPYFPPSLHDIPSQLLELEPALDLDRARQLLTMAPRVTDDAMDRLARHARAALDVVMFSGLRALLTGSMHLAAVRESYRELQSKQDKLQVAYDRLKELDRLKSNFLATVSHELRTPLTSIIGYSEMLIEGIAGEIAGEQREFVTTIREKGEQLLTLIKGLLDLSKLESGTMSLRKGTMEVAPLVRDVAQTMAPHAKKKGILLQAEVEAGLPALWADTERLRQVLLNLVENAIKFTSAAGNVTISARLSSLASPGSAEDGGLVLLGAQRTAVELRVADTGIGIPESERQRVFDAFYQVDSSSTREQGGTGLGLSIVKRLVEGHDGTVHVEGNEPQGTVFVVAIPLKRATLRP
;
A
#
# COMPACT_ATOMS: atom_id res chain seq x y z
N MET A 1 22.54 -14.07 26.95
CA MET A 1 23.26 -12.86 26.53
C MET A 1 22.26 -11.73 26.48
N THR A 2 22.27 -10.92 27.52
CA THR A 2 21.34 -9.81 27.78
C THR A 2 21.71 -8.63 26.89
N SER A 3 20.78 -8.18 26.09
CA SER A 3 20.89 -6.94 25.28
C SER A 3 20.99 -5.73 26.21
N PRO A 4 21.89 -4.76 26.00
CA PRO A 4 21.99 -3.58 26.87
C PRO A 4 20.78 -2.66 26.61
N ALA A 5 20.35 -2.03 27.71
CA ALA A 5 19.17 -1.16 27.75
C ALA A 5 19.34 0.14 26.92
N PRO A 6 18.26 0.77 26.47
CA PRO A 6 18.30 1.90 25.54
C PRO A 6 18.53 3.26 26.25
N ARG A 7 19.57 3.38 27.07
CA ARG A 7 19.90 4.65 27.79
C ARG A 7 20.86 5.57 27.01
N ASP A 8 21.59 5.06 26.02
CA ASP A 8 22.64 5.84 25.32
C ASP A 8 22.18 6.58 24.07
N ARG A 9 20.88 6.62 23.77
CA ARG A 9 20.36 7.26 22.54
C ARG A 9 19.75 8.64 22.73
N VAL A 10 19.62 9.13 23.95
CA VAL A 10 19.07 10.49 24.18
C VAL A 10 20.15 11.56 23.99
N ASP A 11 21.41 11.21 24.21
CA ASP A 11 22.54 12.15 24.05
C ASP A 11 22.91 12.45 22.57
N GLU A 12 22.55 11.61 21.63
CA GLU A 12 22.72 11.89 20.20
C GLU A 12 21.65 12.85 19.63
N LEU A 13 20.59 13.14 20.38
CA LEU A 13 19.52 14.06 19.98
C LEU A 13 19.71 15.48 20.53
N THR A 14 20.77 15.75 21.30
CA THR A 14 21.17 17.11 21.67
C THR A 14 21.92 17.79 20.50
N VAL A 15 21.20 18.08 19.42
CA VAL A 15 21.60 19.03 18.39
C VAL A 15 21.53 20.45 19.00
N GLY A 16 22.27 20.72 20.04
CA GLY A 16 22.25 22.01 20.72
C GLY A 16 23.62 22.45 21.19
N SER A 17 24.41 21.54 21.72
CA SER A 17 25.63 21.93 22.44
C SER A 17 26.90 22.06 21.59
N GLY A 18 26.82 21.87 20.26
CA GLY A 18 27.96 21.94 19.37
C GLY A 18 27.65 22.48 17.96
N ALA A 19 26.45 23.02 17.74
CA ALA A 19 26.07 23.51 16.41
C ALA A 19 26.95 24.69 15.97
N ARG A 20 27.53 24.60 14.78
CA ARG A 20 28.32 25.67 14.18
C ARG A 20 27.39 26.68 13.48
N LEU A 21 27.83 27.90 13.33
CA LEU A 21 27.04 28.96 12.65
C LEU A 21 26.64 28.54 11.23
N GLU A 22 27.50 27.81 10.51
CA GLU A 22 27.22 27.27 9.18
C GLU A 22 26.10 26.21 9.15
N GLU A 23 25.81 25.54 10.25
CA GLU A 23 24.75 24.56 10.41
C GLU A 23 23.40 25.20 10.79
N LEU A 24 23.47 26.36 11.45
CA LEU A 24 22.29 27.11 11.90
C LEU A 24 21.74 28.04 10.82
N VAL A 25 22.62 28.57 9.96
CA VAL A 25 22.21 29.53 8.91
C VAL A 25 22.99 29.24 7.64
N ASP A 26 22.30 29.18 6.52
CA ASP A 26 22.96 29.02 5.23
C ASP A 26 23.71 30.29 4.82
N ARG A 27 24.76 30.10 4.05
CA ARG A 27 25.65 31.22 3.63
C ARG A 27 24.94 32.24 2.74
N GLU A 28 23.96 31.82 1.97
CA GLU A 28 23.24 32.74 1.07
C GLU A 28 22.38 33.70 1.91
N SER A 29 21.63 33.16 2.88
CA SER A 29 20.84 33.98 3.83
C SER A 29 21.72 34.95 4.65
N LEU A 30 22.91 34.49 5.11
CA LEU A 30 23.87 35.36 5.80
C LEU A 30 24.37 36.48 4.88
N GLY A 31 24.68 36.14 3.62
CA GLY A 31 25.13 37.11 2.62
C GLY A 31 24.07 38.17 2.29
N GLN A 32 22.83 37.75 2.06
CA GLN A 32 21.69 38.62 1.82
C GLN A 32 21.43 39.57 3.00
N LEU A 33 21.44 39.03 4.22
CA LEU A 33 21.26 39.80 5.44
C LEU A 33 22.38 40.86 5.59
N ALA A 34 23.65 40.45 5.46
CA ALA A 34 24.79 41.36 5.56
C ALA A 34 24.73 42.45 4.50
N THR A 35 24.40 42.13 3.26
CA THR A 35 24.23 43.08 2.16
C THR A 35 23.11 44.08 2.45
N SER A 36 21.95 43.58 2.92
CA SER A 36 20.81 44.44 3.25
C SER A 36 21.14 45.48 4.33
N PHE A 37 21.88 45.05 5.39
CA PHE A 37 22.34 45.99 6.42
C PHE A 37 23.43 46.95 5.95
N ALA A 38 24.36 46.47 5.10
CA ALA A 38 25.40 47.31 4.54
C ALA A 38 24.83 48.41 3.63
N ASP A 39 23.84 48.04 2.79
CA ASP A 39 23.15 48.98 1.89
C ASP A 39 22.34 50.03 2.67
N LEU A 40 21.66 49.58 3.76
CA LEU A 40 20.90 50.50 4.63
C LEU A 40 21.77 51.51 5.36
N SER A 41 22.95 51.09 5.82
CA SER A 41 23.82 51.89 6.67
C SER A 41 24.93 52.64 5.92
N GLY A 42 25.24 52.23 4.69
CA GLY A 42 26.42 52.66 3.94
C GLY A 42 27.75 52.18 4.55
N VAL A 43 27.72 51.22 5.48
CA VAL A 43 28.88 50.68 6.18
C VAL A 43 29.01 49.19 5.93
N GLY A 44 30.21 48.72 5.61
CA GLY A 44 30.47 47.31 5.34
C GLY A 44 30.18 46.40 6.54
N MET A 45 29.68 45.21 6.28
CA MET A 45 29.36 44.20 7.27
C MET A 45 29.98 42.87 6.88
N ARG A 46 30.59 42.19 7.87
CA ARG A 46 31.19 40.87 7.70
C ARG A 46 30.78 39.93 8.84
N VAL A 47 30.52 38.69 8.51
CA VAL A 47 30.20 37.65 9.50
C VAL A 47 31.30 36.59 9.46
N PHE A 48 31.84 36.27 10.63
CA PHE A 48 32.84 35.23 10.83
C PHE A 48 32.30 34.14 11.77
N ASP A 49 32.75 32.91 11.56
CA ASP A 49 32.51 31.83 12.53
C ASP A 49 33.36 32.00 13.82
N ALA A 50 33.26 31.05 14.73
CA ALA A 50 34.03 31.08 15.98
C ALA A 50 35.55 30.99 15.75
N GLU A 51 35.98 30.29 14.70
CA GLU A 51 37.39 30.12 14.30
C GLU A 51 37.92 31.28 13.48
N GLY A 52 37.10 32.27 13.14
CA GLY A 52 37.46 33.43 12.38
C GLY A 52 37.47 33.23 10.85
N LYS A 53 36.80 32.19 10.33
CA LYS A 53 36.57 32.01 8.92
C LYS A 53 35.43 32.92 8.47
N LEU A 54 35.62 33.57 7.33
CA LEU A 54 34.63 34.47 6.74
C LEU A 54 33.45 33.67 6.17
N LEU A 55 32.23 33.96 6.65
CA LEU A 55 31.00 33.34 6.19
C LEU A 55 30.19 34.24 5.26
N ALA A 56 30.15 35.54 5.54
CA ALA A 56 29.50 36.55 4.68
C ALA A 56 30.34 37.82 4.63
N ASP A 57 30.45 38.43 3.46
CA ASP A 57 31.15 39.71 3.19
C ASP A 57 30.24 40.63 2.39
N ALA A 58 29.77 41.68 3.01
CA ALA A 58 29.09 42.78 2.39
C ALA A 58 29.96 44.03 2.53
N ALA A 59 31.12 43.99 1.89
CA ALA A 59 32.08 45.08 1.94
C ALA A 59 31.55 46.33 1.20
N GLN A 60 31.58 47.47 1.90
CA GLN A 60 31.37 48.75 1.27
C GLN A 60 32.77 49.40 1.08
N PRO A 61 33.21 49.63 -0.15
CA PRO A 61 34.52 50.20 -0.40
C PRO A 61 34.60 51.65 0.12
N VAL A 62 35.58 51.91 0.96
CA VAL A 62 35.88 53.25 1.46
C VAL A 62 37.11 53.76 0.70
N GLU A 63 36.93 54.77 -0.13
CA GLU A 63 38.00 55.31 -1.03
C GLU A 63 39.21 55.69 -0.24
N LEU A 64 39.07 56.32 0.94
CA LEU A 64 40.20 56.69 1.80
C LEU A 64 41.02 55.43 2.17
N ILE A 65 40.37 54.33 2.58
CA ILE A 65 41.05 53.07 2.96
C ILE A 65 41.73 52.48 1.71
N SER A 66 41.06 52.50 0.57
CA SER A 66 41.63 52.06 -0.72
C SER A 66 42.87 52.83 -1.09
N TYR A 67 42.83 54.15 -0.96
CA TYR A 67 43.99 55.02 -1.20
C TYR A 67 45.13 54.69 -0.22
N LEU A 68 44.87 54.68 1.07
CA LEU A 68 45.87 54.35 2.09
C LEU A 68 46.52 53.00 1.89
N SER A 69 45.78 52.02 1.38
CA SER A 69 46.27 50.66 1.07
C SER A 69 47.22 50.61 -0.12
N THR A 70 47.38 51.73 -0.89
CA THR A 70 48.41 51.88 -1.92
C THR A 70 49.77 52.26 -1.33
N LEU A 71 49.77 52.82 -0.13
CA LEU A 71 50.97 53.25 0.60
C LEU A 71 51.48 52.12 1.51
N LYS A 72 52.82 51.94 1.50
CA LYS A 72 53.43 50.72 2.10
C LYS A 72 53.22 50.62 3.61
N HIS A 73 53.44 51.65 4.40
CA HIS A 73 53.32 51.62 5.84
C HIS A 73 51.87 51.65 6.27
N SER A 74 51.06 52.44 5.63
CA SER A 74 49.60 52.47 5.86
C SER A 74 48.95 51.16 5.56
N ARG A 75 49.33 50.44 4.50
CA ARG A 75 48.84 49.11 4.16
C ARG A 75 49.07 48.13 5.31
N ASN A 76 50.31 48.02 5.79
CA ASN A 76 50.65 47.11 6.87
C ASN A 76 49.85 47.41 8.17
N ALA A 77 49.61 48.68 8.48
CA ALA A 77 48.83 49.09 9.64
C ALA A 77 47.32 48.76 9.43
N ILE A 78 46.79 48.92 8.24
CA ILE A 78 45.40 48.54 7.90
C ILE A 78 45.26 47.02 8.00
N GLU A 79 46.19 46.24 7.44
CA GLU A 79 46.18 44.77 7.54
C GLU A 79 46.27 44.30 8.99
N SER A 80 47.10 44.95 9.81
CA SER A 80 47.18 44.68 11.26
C SER A 80 45.84 44.99 11.96
N THR A 81 45.19 46.13 11.60
CA THR A 81 43.85 46.45 12.14
C THR A 81 42.82 45.42 11.75
N VAL A 82 42.77 45.01 10.48
CA VAL A 82 41.86 43.99 9.99
C VAL A 82 42.10 42.64 10.73
N SER A 83 43.35 42.24 10.93
CA SER A 83 43.69 41.04 11.67
C SER A 83 43.26 41.15 13.16
N SER A 84 43.45 42.29 13.78
CA SER A 84 43.01 42.55 15.15
C SER A 84 41.49 42.50 15.25
N VAL A 85 40.75 43.12 14.35
CA VAL A 85 39.28 43.09 14.29
C VAL A 85 38.75 41.67 14.10
N LYS A 86 39.38 40.90 13.22
CA LYS A 86 39.01 39.53 12.94
C LYS A 86 39.14 38.64 14.19
N ASN A 87 40.16 38.86 15.01
CA ASN A 87 40.50 38.02 16.16
C ASN A 87 40.02 38.58 17.51
N LEU A 88 39.41 39.78 17.52
CA LEU A 88 38.93 40.42 18.74
C LEU A 88 37.83 39.59 19.39
N ASP A 89 38.00 39.29 20.69
CA ASP A 89 36.89 38.82 21.48
C ASP A 89 36.18 40.00 22.14
N PRO A 90 34.89 40.24 21.84
CA PRO A 90 34.14 41.34 22.44
C PRO A 90 33.92 41.28 23.95
N GLY A 91 34.36 40.19 24.56
CA GLY A 91 34.22 40.03 26.02
C GLY A 91 32.77 39.84 26.48
N PRO A 92 32.52 39.99 27.82
CA PRO A 92 31.21 39.73 28.41
C PRO A 92 30.12 40.75 27.99
N GLU A 93 30.50 41.94 27.55
CA GLU A 93 29.57 42.95 27.07
C GLU A 93 28.99 42.59 25.67
N GLY A 94 29.57 41.59 25.01
CA GLY A 94 29.13 41.11 23.71
C GLY A 94 29.38 42.05 22.54
N GLN A 95 30.06 43.18 22.79
CA GLN A 95 30.48 44.14 21.73
C GLN A 95 31.73 44.91 22.09
N ALA A 96 32.54 45.21 21.11
CA ALA A 96 33.76 45.98 21.30
C ALA A 96 34.04 46.89 20.08
N SER A 97 34.81 47.89 20.23
CA SER A 97 35.27 48.81 19.18
C SER A 97 36.79 48.77 19.02
N ILE A 98 37.23 48.85 17.77
CA ILE A 98 38.64 49.06 17.43
C ILE A 98 38.75 50.29 16.54
N ASP A 99 39.65 51.20 16.91
CA ASP A 99 40.03 52.35 16.10
C ASP A 99 41.18 51.94 15.18
N GLY A 100 41.00 52.15 13.89
CA GLY A 100 42.05 51.96 12.89
C GLY A 100 42.93 53.22 12.73
N VAL A 101 44.14 53.01 12.25
CA VAL A 101 45.14 54.09 11.99
C VAL A 101 44.60 55.21 11.11
N SER A 102 43.65 54.94 10.25
CA SER A 102 42.95 55.87 9.36
C SER A 102 41.94 56.79 10.07
N GLY A 103 41.67 56.53 11.38
CA GLY A 103 40.56 57.11 12.13
C GLY A 103 39.22 56.44 11.91
N GLY A 104 39.19 55.41 11.03
CA GLY A 104 38.02 54.57 10.86
C GLY A 104 37.83 53.60 12.02
N ARG A 105 36.61 53.47 12.47
CA ARG A 105 36.21 52.57 13.58
C ARG A 105 35.58 51.30 13.08
N TYR A 106 35.80 50.22 13.79
CA TYR A 106 35.12 48.94 13.58
C TYR A 106 34.35 48.56 14.82
N ARG A 107 33.12 48.07 14.68
CA ARG A 107 32.34 47.49 15.75
C ARG A 107 32.34 46.00 15.57
N VAL A 108 32.74 45.26 16.60
CA VAL A 108 32.72 43.82 16.66
C VAL A 108 31.64 43.39 17.65
N VAL A 109 30.72 42.53 17.19
CA VAL A 109 29.58 42.03 17.97
C VAL A 109 29.70 40.54 18.08
N ALA A 110 29.54 40.04 19.27
CA ALA A 110 29.47 38.57 19.53
C ALA A 110 28.17 37.96 19.01
N LEU A 111 28.30 36.83 18.35
CA LEU A 111 27.18 35.95 18.06
C LEU A 111 27.29 34.73 18.97
N ASP A 112 26.42 34.69 19.99
CA ASP A 112 26.40 33.64 20.98
C ASP A 112 25.11 32.81 20.82
N HIS A 113 25.23 31.48 20.98
CA HIS A 113 24.12 30.56 21.00
C HIS A 113 24.30 29.59 22.16
N ASP A 114 23.28 29.44 23.04
CA ASP A 114 23.32 28.63 24.25
C ASP A 114 24.56 28.88 25.15
N GLY A 115 24.92 30.15 25.30
CA GLY A 115 26.05 30.56 26.12
C GLY A 115 27.45 30.29 25.52
N ARG A 116 27.50 29.88 24.24
CA ARG A 116 28.75 29.65 23.50
C ARG A 116 28.88 30.62 22.37
N ARG A 117 30.12 31.05 22.08
CA ARG A 117 30.44 31.85 20.94
C ARG A 117 30.35 30.98 19.66
N VAL A 118 29.41 31.30 18.75
CA VAL A 118 29.24 30.61 17.45
C VAL A 118 29.85 31.45 16.31
N GLY A 119 30.08 32.74 16.55
CA GLY A 119 30.66 33.60 15.54
C GLY A 119 30.79 35.02 16.02
N ARG A 120 31.11 35.92 15.06
CA ARG A 120 31.18 37.37 15.30
C ARG A 120 30.74 38.13 14.05
N LEU A 121 30.11 39.28 14.31
CA LEU A 121 29.72 40.25 13.32
C LEU A 121 30.66 41.44 13.40
N VAL A 122 31.23 41.83 12.29
CA VAL A 122 32.11 42.99 12.18
C VAL A 122 31.44 44.03 11.28
N ILE A 123 31.24 45.23 11.81
CA ILE A 123 30.65 46.36 11.09
C ILE A 123 31.71 47.47 10.98
N GLY A 124 31.99 47.94 9.77
CA GLY A 124 32.99 48.97 9.56
C GLY A 124 33.86 48.76 8.32
N PRO A 125 34.78 49.69 8.04
CA PRO A 125 35.05 50.88 8.83
C PRO A 125 33.98 51.98 8.70
N TYR A 126 33.69 52.70 9.80
CA TYR A 126 32.90 53.92 9.79
C TYR A 126 33.69 55.03 10.46
N PHE A 127 33.37 56.31 10.19
CA PHE A 127 34.09 57.45 10.72
C PHE A 127 33.19 58.30 11.63
N PRO A 128 33.60 58.62 12.88
CA PRO A 128 32.79 59.46 13.73
C PRO A 128 32.69 60.89 13.17
N PRO A 129 31.53 61.55 13.31
CA PRO A 129 31.37 62.94 12.83
C PRO A 129 32.35 63.90 13.48
N SER A 130 32.88 63.59 14.65
CA SER A 130 33.92 64.40 15.37
C SER A 130 35.32 64.34 14.75
N LEU A 131 35.54 63.40 13.82
CA LEU A 131 36.83 63.30 13.15
C LEU A 131 36.84 64.29 11.97
N HIS A 132 37.43 65.46 12.19
CA HIS A 132 37.45 66.58 11.20
C HIS A 132 38.70 66.58 10.33
N ASP A 133 39.78 65.95 10.74
CA ASP A 133 41.07 65.91 10.03
C ASP A 133 41.72 64.51 10.14
N ILE A 134 42.75 64.30 9.35
CA ILE A 134 43.55 63.06 9.33
C ILE A 134 44.24 62.88 10.70
N PRO A 135 44.16 61.66 11.32
CA PRO A 135 44.79 61.41 12.60
C PRO A 135 46.32 61.63 12.59
N SER A 136 46.87 62.23 13.65
CA SER A 136 48.32 62.47 13.77
C SER A 136 49.14 61.19 13.64
N GLN A 137 48.64 60.08 14.16
CA GLN A 137 49.27 58.77 14.06
C GLN A 137 49.47 58.31 12.61
N LEU A 138 48.54 58.64 11.72
CA LEU A 138 48.68 58.36 10.27
C LEU A 138 49.74 59.22 9.63
N LEU A 139 49.84 60.48 10.03
CA LEU A 139 50.86 61.40 9.54
C LEU A 139 52.29 61.02 9.94
N GLU A 140 52.44 60.54 11.16
CA GLU A 140 53.70 59.99 11.66
C GLU A 140 54.10 58.71 10.93
N LEU A 141 53.13 57.86 10.60
CA LEU A 141 53.34 56.56 9.96
C LEU A 141 53.70 56.76 8.47
N GLU A 142 53.08 57.72 7.78
CA GLU A 142 53.23 57.95 6.31
C GLU A 142 53.52 59.40 6.05
N PRO A 143 54.78 59.85 6.27
CA PRO A 143 55.18 61.27 6.07
C PRO A 143 55.00 61.76 4.65
N ALA A 144 54.93 60.86 3.64
CA ALA A 144 54.75 61.20 2.22
C ALA A 144 53.25 61.19 1.82
N LEU A 145 52.31 61.19 2.77
CA LEU A 145 50.89 61.25 2.52
C LEU A 145 50.47 62.56 1.84
N ASP A 146 49.77 62.46 0.70
CA ASP A 146 49.07 63.58 0.12
C ASP A 146 47.87 63.99 1.01
N LEU A 147 48.09 65.05 1.83
CA LEU A 147 47.12 65.52 2.81
C LEU A 147 45.83 66.04 2.20
N ASP A 148 45.94 66.78 1.08
CA ASP A 148 44.74 67.35 0.48
C ASP A 148 43.85 66.27 -0.13
N ARG A 149 44.45 65.30 -0.77
CA ARG A 149 43.76 64.16 -1.28
C ARG A 149 43.15 63.31 -0.16
N ALA A 150 43.91 63.07 0.91
CA ALA A 150 43.45 62.31 2.05
C ALA A 150 42.24 62.96 2.77
N ARG A 151 42.29 64.32 2.93
CA ARG A 151 41.17 65.09 3.47
C ARG A 151 39.93 65.05 2.60
N GLN A 152 40.13 65.24 1.27
CA GLN A 152 39.00 65.05 0.33
C GLN A 152 38.35 63.74 0.42
N LEU A 153 39.09 62.63 0.47
CA LEU A 153 38.60 61.31 0.60
C LEU A 153 37.93 61.02 1.98
N LEU A 154 38.44 61.64 3.03
CA LEU A 154 37.84 61.60 4.37
C LEU A 154 36.45 62.26 4.41
N THR A 155 36.21 63.29 3.64
CA THR A 155 34.89 63.95 3.55
C THR A 155 33.83 63.03 2.90
N MET A 156 34.27 62.13 2.02
CA MET A 156 33.40 61.16 1.33
C MET A 156 33.17 59.86 2.11
N ALA A 157 33.94 59.68 3.18
CA ALA A 157 33.83 58.47 3.98
C ALA A 157 32.50 58.40 4.77
N PRO A 158 31.96 57.20 5.05
CA PRO A 158 30.69 57.03 5.77
C PRO A 158 30.79 57.58 7.20
N ARG A 159 30.01 58.64 7.49
CA ARG A 159 29.95 59.30 8.78
C ARG A 159 28.82 58.78 9.62
N VAL A 160 29.11 58.04 10.71
CA VAL A 160 28.12 57.46 11.59
C VAL A 160 28.50 57.76 13.04
N THR A 161 27.54 58.18 13.87
CA THR A 161 27.72 58.32 15.31
C THR A 161 27.82 56.97 16.00
N ASP A 162 28.56 56.88 17.09
CA ASP A 162 28.68 55.65 17.86
C ASP A 162 27.31 55.12 18.33
N ASP A 163 26.42 56.03 18.77
CA ASP A 163 25.06 55.65 19.15
C ASP A 163 24.22 55.07 18.00
N ALA A 164 24.34 55.61 16.79
CA ALA A 164 23.69 55.06 15.61
C ALA A 164 24.30 53.70 15.22
N MET A 165 25.62 53.54 15.37
CA MET A 165 26.30 52.26 15.15
C MET A 165 25.90 51.21 16.18
N ASP A 166 25.72 51.58 17.44
CA ASP A 166 25.24 50.69 18.48
C ASP A 166 23.81 50.21 18.24
N ARG A 167 22.96 51.10 17.75
CA ARG A 167 21.60 50.71 17.32
C ARG A 167 21.65 49.72 16.14
N LEU A 168 22.43 50.00 15.12
CA LEU A 168 22.61 49.13 13.96
C LEU A 168 23.13 47.75 14.37
N ALA A 169 24.17 47.73 15.22
CA ALA A 169 24.77 46.48 15.73
C ALA A 169 23.75 45.63 16.50
N ARG A 170 22.94 46.26 17.35
CA ARG A 170 21.86 45.56 18.07
C ARG A 170 20.80 44.98 17.14
N HIS A 171 20.36 45.74 16.12
CA HIS A 171 19.38 45.26 15.15
C HIS A 171 19.94 44.15 14.28
N ALA A 172 21.18 44.27 13.80
CA ALA A 172 21.82 43.22 13.02
C ALA A 172 22.00 41.94 13.84
N ARG A 173 22.39 42.02 15.12
CA ARG A 173 22.46 40.90 16.02
C ARG A 173 21.10 40.27 16.21
N ALA A 174 20.06 41.03 16.53
CA ALA A 174 18.70 40.52 16.74
C ALA A 174 18.15 39.80 15.51
N ALA A 175 18.42 40.35 14.31
CA ALA A 175 18.03 39.68 13.06
C ALA A 175 18.77 38.35 12.87
N LEU A 176 20.06 38.29 13.15
CA LEU A 176 20.84 37.05 13.10
C LEU A 176 20.37 36.04 14.12
N ASP A 177 20.02 36.45 15.35
CA ASP A 177 19.48 35.58 16.39
C ASP A 177 18.16 34.93 15.94
N VAL A 178 17.26 35.69 15.28
CA VAL A 178 16.00 35.16 14.74
C VAL A 178 16.25 34.10 13.65
N VAL A 179 17.21 34.40 12.75
CA VAL A 179 17.55 33.48 11.64
C VAL A 179 18.19 32.20 12.20
N MET A 180 19.12 32.30 13.17
CA MET A 180 19.74 31.17 13.84
C MET A 180 18.68 30.30 14.57
N PHE A 181 17.75 30.91 15.29
CA PHE A 181 16.68 30.19 15.98
C PHE A 181 15.77 29.47 15.00
N SER A 182 15.43 30.10 13.88
CA SER A 182 14.63 29.47 12.81
C SER A 182 15.35 28.27 12.21
N GLY A 183 16.65 28.39 11.93
CA GLY A 183 17.47 27.29 11.41
C GLY A 183 17.55 26.11 12.39
N LEU A 184 17.79 26.37 13.66
CA LEU A 184 17.82 25.33 14.70
C LEU A 184 16.48 24.58 14.78
N ARG A 185 15.36 25.32 14.77
CA ARG A 185 14.02 24.74 14.77
C ARG A 185 13.78 23.83 13.57
N ALA A 186 14.22 24.23 12.38
CA ALA A 186 14.11 23.42 11.17
C ALA A 186 14.94 22.13 11.27
N LEU A 187 16.16 22.20 11.77
CA LEU A 187 17.02 21.02 11.99
C LEU A 187 16.41 20.04 12.99
N LEU A 188 15.91 20.52 14.12
CA LEU A 188 15.28 19.68 15.13
C LEU A 188 14.01 19.01 14.59
N THR A 189 13.15 19.77 13.90
CA THR A 189 11.94 19.21 13.28
C THR A 189 12.29 18.17 12.23
N GLY A 190 13.28 18.43 11.39
CA GLY A 190 13.76 17.49 10.38
C GLY A 190 14.29 16.18 10.97
N SER A 191 15.09 16.27 12.03
CA SER A 191 15.66 15.09 12.71
C SER A 191 14.58 14.23 13.38
N MET A 192 13.60 14.86 14.05
CA MET A 192 12.45 14.16 14.65
C MET A 192 11.60 13.48 13.58
N HIS A 193 11.36 14.15 12.45
CA HIS A 193 10.60 13.56 11.36
C HIS A 193 11.31 12.34 10.75
N LEU A 194 12.61 12.44 10.52
CA LEU A 194 13.41 11.31 10.04
C LEU A 194 13.41 10.12 11.00
N ALA A 195 13.48 10.38 12.32
CA ALA A 195 13.40 9.34 13.33
C ALA A 195 12.02 8.64 13.32
N ALA A 196 10.92 9.40 13.23
CA ALA A 196 9.58 8.87 13.16
C ALA A 196 9.33 8.03 11.88
N VAL A 197 9.83 8.50 10.74
CA VAL A 197 9.76 7.76 9.47
C VAL A 197 10.53 6.44 9.55
N ARG A 198 11.75 6.45 10.13
CA ARG A 198 12.54 5.23 10.32
C ARG A 198 11.84 4.21 11.21
N GLU A 199 11.22 4.65 12.28
CA GLU A 199 10.48 3.77 13.20
C GLU A 199 9.24 3.19 12.53
N SER A 200 8.46 4.01 11.81
CA SER A 200 7.30 3.55 11.03
C SER A 200 7.69 2.53 9.96
N TYR A 201 8.83 2.76 9.28
CA TYR A 201 9.34 1.81 8.27
C TYR A 201 9.73 0.46 8.90
N ARG A 202 10.39 0.47 10.07
CA ARG A 202 10.74 -0.77 10.80
C ARG A 202 9.50 -1.53 11.25
N GLU A 203 8.48 -0.82 11.75
CA GLU A 203 7.22 -1.45 12.13
C GLU A 203 6.51 -2.09 10.93
N LEU A 204 6.45 -1.38 9.80
CA LEU A 204 5.86 -1.90 8.56
C LEU A 204 6.59 -3.16 8.09
N GLN A 205 7.91 -3.14 8.08
CA GLN A 205 8.72 -4.30 7.69
C GLN A 205 8.46 -5.50 8.62
N SER A 206 8.41 -5.28 9.94
CA SER A 206 8.07 -6.33 10.90
C SER A 206 6.67 -6.92 10.68
N LYS A 207 5.68 -6.08 10.35
CA LYS A 207 4.32 -6.54 10.01
C LYS A 207 4.31 -7.35 8.71
N GLN A 208 5.05 -6.91 7.70
CA GLN A 208 5.19 -7.63 6.43
C GLN A 208 5.80 -9.01 6.63
N ASP A 209 6.89 -9.13 7.41
CA ASP A 209 7.55 -10.40 7.70
C ASP A 209 6.59 -11.38 8.43
N LYS A 210 5.86 -10.89 9.43
CA LYS A 210 4.86 -11.70 10.16
C LYS A 210 3.73 -12.17 9.24
N LEU A 211 3.26 -11.30 8.35
CA LEU A 211 2.23 -11.64 7.38
C LEU A 211 2.72 -12.71 6.41
N GLN A 212 3.95 -12.58 5.93
CA GLN A 212 4.56 -13.57 5.03
C GLN A 212 4.66 -14.95 5.69
N VAL A 213 5.16 -15.01 6.93
CA VAL A 213 5.25 -16.27 7.69
C VAL A 213 3.87 -16.90 7.92
N ALA A 214 2.86 -16.08 8.25
CA ALA A 214 1.49 -16.57 8.43
C ALA A 214 0.88 -17.08 7.12
N TYR A 215 1.14 -16.39 6.01
CA TYR A 215 0.70 -16.80 4.68
C TYR A 215 1.33 -18.14 4.25
N ASP A 216 2.65 -18.30 4.45
CA ASP A 216 3.36 -19.52 4.09
C ASP A 216 2.86 -20.70 4.93
N ARG A 217 2.59 -20.49 6.20
CA ARG A 217 2.01 -21.51 7.08
C ARG A 217 0.60 -21.91 6.68
N LEU A 218 -0.25 -20.94 6.30
CA LEU A 218 -1.59 -21.20 5.80
C LEU A 218 -1.54 -22.03 4.51
N LYS A 219 -0.68 -21.70 3.59
CA LYS A 219 -0.46 -22.43 2.33
C LYS A 219 0.02 -23.87 2.56
N GLU A 220 0.90 -24.07 3.53
CA GLU A 220 1.36 -25.41 3.92
C GLU A 220 0.22 -26.25 4.51
N LEU A 221 -0.57 -25.67 5.43
CA LEU A 221 -1.74 -26.34 6.01
C LEU A 221 -2.76 -26.72 4.94
N ASP A 222 -3.04 -25.86 3.98
CA ASP A 222 -3.96 -26.15 2.88
C ASP A 222 -3.45 -27.29 2.00
N ARG A 223 -2.15 -27.33 1.70
CA ARG A 223 -1.51 -28.42 0.99
C ARG A 223 -1.59 -29.75 1.76
N LEU A 224 -1.32 -29.72 3.06
CA LEU A 224 -1.42 -30.92 3.92
C LEU A 224 -2.85 -31.42 3.98
N LYS A 225 -3.85 -30.52 4.12
CA LYS A 225 -5.28 -30.85 4.07
C LYS A 225 -5.65 -31.57 2.76
N SER A 226 -5.21 -31.01 1.62
CA SER A 226 -5.51 -31.59 0.30
C SER A 226 -4.85 -32.96 0.09
N ASN A 227 -3.60 -33.12 0.48
CA ASN A 227 -2.89 -34.40 0.41
C ASN A 227 -3.53 -35.47 1.32
N PHE A 228 -3.88 -35.10 2.55
CA PHE A 228 -4.57 -36.00 3.48
C PHE A 228 -5.87 -36.50 2.90
N LEU A 229 -6.72 -35.60 2.40
CA LEU A 229 -8.00 -35.98 1.79
C LEU A 229 -7.83 -36.87 0.56
N ALA A 230 -6.82 -36.61 -0.26
CA ALA A 230 -6.50 -37.43 -1.43
C ALA A 230 -6.10 -38.87 -1.02
N THR A 231 -5.22 -39.01 -0.01
CA THR A 231 -4.77 -40.28 0.50
C THR A 231 -5.92 -41.05 1.12
N VAL A 232 -6.66 -40.42 2.04
CA VAL A 232 -7.84 -41.09 2.70
C VAL A 232 -8.85 -41.55 1.68
N SER A 233 -9.13 -40.75 0.66
CA SER A 233 -10.07 -41.15 -0.40
C SER A 233 -9.60 -42.36 -1.19
N HIS A 234 -8.31 -42.44 -1.49
CA HIS A 234 -7.77 -43.62 -2.18
C HIS A 234 -7.90 -44.88 -1.31
N GLU A 235 -7.49 -44.76 -0.04
CA GLU A 235 -7.52 -45.85 0.92
C GLU A 235 -8.95 -46.31 1.26
N LEU A 236 -9.94 -45.42 1.19
CA LEU A 236 -11.36 -45.80 1.38
C LEU A 236 -12.00 -46.35 0.10
N ARG A 237 -11.58 -45.90 -1.10
CA ARG A 237 -12.17 -46.36 -2.36
C ARG A 237 -11.95 -47.84 -2.59
N THR A 238 -10.76 -48.37 -2.32
CA THR A 238 -10.37 -49.73 -2.57
C THR A 238 -11.24 -50.76 -1.84
N PRO A 239 -11.37 -50.71 -0.48
CA PRO A 239 -12.22 -51.66 0.24
C PRO A 239 -13.70 -51.50 -0.12
N LEU A 240 -14.14 -50.26 -0.39
CA LEU A 240 -15.53 -49.99 -0.74
C LEU A 240 -15.90 -50.56 -2.10
N THR A 241 -15.02 -50.47 -3.10
CA THR A 241 -15.20 -51.09 -4.41
C THR A 241 -15.32 -52.61 -4.26
N SER A 242 -14.53 -53.22 -3.38
CA SER A 242 -14.64 -54.65 -3.09
C SER A 242 -15.98 -55.05 -2.44
N ILE A 243 -16.45 -54.25 -1.45
CA ILE A 243 -17.76 -54.45 -0.80
C ILE A 243 -18.89 -54.37 -1.83
N ILE A 244 -18.88 -53.34 -2.69
CA ILE A 244 -19.88 -53.18 -3.74
C ILE A 244 -19.84 -54.38 -4.70
N GLY A 245 -18.62 -54.74 -5.19
CA GLY A 245 -18.47 -55.84 -6.14
C GLY A 245 -18.92 -57.22 -5.57
N TYR A 246 -18.56 -57.53 -4.34
CA TYR A 246 -19.06 -58.75 -3.71
C TYR A 246 -20.57 -58.74 -3.48
N SER A 247 -21.13 -57.61 -3.10
CA SER A 247 -22.58 -57.44 -2.98
C SER A 247 -23.27 -57.66 -4.31
N GLU A 248 -22.72 -57.17 -5.40
CA GLU A 248 -23.25 -57.33 -6.77
C GLU A 248 -23.19 -58.80 -7.22
N MET A 249 -22.04 -59.47 -6.99
CA MET A 249 -21.89 -60.91 -7.29
C MET A 249 -22.93 -61.80 -6.52
N LEU A 250 -23.22 -61.43 -5.28
CA LEU A 250 -24.27 -62.12 -4.49
C LEU A 250 -25.67 -61.85 -5.05
N ILE A 251 -26.01 -60.62 -5.43
CA ILE A 251 -27.30 -60.26 -6.00
C ILE A 251 -27.51 -60.95 -7.35
N GLU A 252 -26.45 -61.04 -8.17
CA GLU A 252 -26.48 -61.70 -9.48
C GLU A 252 -26.51 -63.28 -9.39
N GLY A 253 -26.31 -63.81 -8.17
CA GLY A 253 -26.33 -65.27 -7.96
C GLY A 253 -25.05 -66.00 -8.38
N ILE A 254 -23.94 -65.29 -8.66
CA ILE A 254 -22.65 -65.84 -9.09
C ILE A 254 -22.06 -66.76 -7.98
N ALA A 255 -22.31 -66.42 -6.71
CA ALA A 255 -21.85 -67.14 -5.55
C ALA A 255 -22.93 -68.16 -5.01
N GLY A 256 -24.00 -68.45 -5.75
CA GLY A 256 -25.12 -69.21 -5.39
C GLY A 256 -26.40 -68.39 -5.13
N GLU A 257 -27.54 -69.04 -5.11
CA GLU A 257 -28.82 -68.36 -4.86
C GLU A 257 -28.93 -67.95 -3.39
N ILE A 258 -29.36 -66.68 -3.17
CA ILE A 258 -29.61 -66.10 -1.84
C ILE A 258 -31.13 -65.97 -1.62
N ALA A 259 -31.61 -66.18 -0.36
CA ALA A 259 -33.01 -65.98 0.00
C ALA A 259 -33.47 -64.57 -0.21
N GLY A 260 -34.77 -64.32 -0.41
CA GLY A 260 -35.34 -63.03 -0.69
C GLY A 260 -34.94 -61.92 0.33
N GLU A 261 -35.01 -62.25 1.62
CA GLU A 261 -34.64 -61.40 2.74
C GLU A 261 -33.12 -61.08 2.73
N GLN A 262 -32.27 -62.07 2.42
CA GLN A 262 -30.82 -61.85 2.26
C GLN A 262 -30.50 -60.95 1.07
N ARG A 263 -31.24 -61.09 -0.03
CA ARG A 263 -31.11 -60.24 -1.21
C ARG A 263 -31.40 -58.79 -0.87
N GLU A 264 -32.39 -58.52 -0.05
CA GLU A 264 -32.73 -57.15 0.41
C GLU A 264 -31.61 -56.56 1.24
N PHE A 265 -31.04 -57.31 2.19
CA PHE A 265 -29.88 -56.83 2.97
C PHE A 265 -28.66 -56.58 2.10
N VAL A 266 -28.32 -57.45 1.17
CA VAL A 266 -27.17 -57.29 0.27
C VAL A 266 -27.38 -56.11 -0.68
N THR A 267 -28.61 -55.89 -1.16
CA THR A 267 -28.97 -54.73 -1.95
C THR A 267 -28.76 -53.43 -1.17
N THR A 268 -29.19 -53.40 0.09
CA THR A 268 -28.97 -52.25 0.99
C THR A 268 -27.48 -52.01 1.24
N ILE A 269 -26.66 -53.03 1.44
CA ILE A 269 -25.21 -52.92 1.60
C ILE A 269 -24.58 -52.31 0.35
N ARG A 270 -24.94 -52.79 -0.85
CA ARG A 270 -24.46 -52.23 -2.12
C ARG A 270 -24.83 -50.77 -2.26
N GLU A 271 -26.10 -50.39 -2.04
CA GLU A 271 -26.57 -49.00 -2.13
C GLU A 271 -25.85 -48.05 -1.17
N LYS A 272 -25.63 -48.50 0.09
CA LYS A 272 -24.88 -47.71 1.07
C LYS A 272 -23.42 -47.60 0.72
N GLY A 273 -22.82 -48.64 0.12
CA GLY A 273 -21.46 -48.60 -0.43
C GLY A 273 -21.31 -47.59 -1.56
N GLU A 274 -22.22 -47.61 -2.54
CA GLU A 274 -22.24 -46.65 -3.66
C GLU A 274 -22.44 -45.20 -3.17
N GLN A 275 -23.32 -45.00 -2.19
CA GLN A 275 -23.55 -43.71 -1.55
C GLN A 275 -22.28 -43.18 -0.88
N LEU A 276 -21.54 -44.01 -0.14
CA LEU A 276 -20.29 -43.62 0.51
C LEU A 276 -19.19 -43.29 -0.52
N LEU A 277 -19.11 -44.08 -1.60
CA LEU A 277 -18.16 -43.81 -2.68
C LEU A 277 -18.42 -42.43 -3.35
N THR A 278 -19.68 -42.09 -3.53
CA THR A 278 -20.12 -40.79 -4.07
C THR A 278 -19.74 -39.64 -3.12
N LEU A 279 -19.92 -39.82 -1.80
CA LEU A 279 -19.48 -38.85 -0.78
C LEU A 279 -17.98 -38.58 -0.82
N ILE A 280 -17.18 -39.67 -0.85
CA ILE A 280 -15.72 -39.56 -0.89
C ILE A 280 -15.27 -38.83 -2.15
N LYS A 281 -15.86 -39.14 -3.31
CA LYS A 281 -15.59 -38.43 -4.58
C LYS A 281 -15.94 -36.96 -4.48
N GLY A 282 -17.12 -36.64 -3.94
CA GLY A 282 -17.56 -35.24 -3.76
C GLY A 282 -16.62 -34.43 -2.85
N LEU A 283 -16.17 -35.05 -1.73
CA LEU A 283 -15.23 -34.41 -0.81
C LEU A 283 -13.88 -34.13 -1.46
N LEU A 284 -13.36 -35.04 -2.28
CA LEU A 284 -12.13 -34.84 -3.06
C LEU A 284 -12.27 -33.72 -4.09
N ASP A 285 -13.38 -33.73 -4.83
CA ASP A 285 -13.62 -32.70 -5.85
C ASP A 285 -13.70 -31.31 -5.18
N LEU A 286 -14.39 -31.22 -4.06
CA LEU A 286 -14.47 -29.96 -3.27
C LEU A 286 -13.08 -29.51 -2.80
N SER A 287 -12.28 -30.41 -2.21
CA SER A 287 -10.91 -30.07 -1.75
C SER A 287 -10.00 -29.59 -2.88
N LYS A 288 -10.08 -30.23 -4.06
CA LYS A 288 -9.30 -29.82 -5.24
C LYS A 288 -9.76 -28.48 -5.81
N LEU A 289 -11.05 -28.17 -5.72
CA LEU A 289 -11.62 -26.89 -6.12
C LEU A 289 -11.23 -25.76 -5.16
N GLU A 290 -11.27 -26.02 -3.83
CA GLU A 290 -10.86 -25.04 -2.80
C GLU A 290 -9.38 -24.71 -2.88
N SER A 291 -8.52 -25.70 -3.09
CA SER A 291 -7.06 -25.48 -3.20
C SER A 291 -6.61 -24.91 -4.55
N GLY A 292 -7.54 -24.67 -5.48
CA GLY A 292 -7.21 -24.17 -6.83
C GLY A 292 -6.38 -25.15 -7.68
N THR A 293 -6.21 -26.41 -7.21
CA THR A 293 -5.43 -27.42 -7.91
C THR A 293 -6.18 -28.10 -9.05
N MET A 294 -7.50 -27.91 -9.13
CA MET A 294 -8.32 -28.39 -10.24
C MET A 294 -8.19 -27.43 -11.44
N SER A 295 -7.46 -27.85 -12.44
CA SER A 295 -7.41 -27.14 -13.73
C SER A 295 -8.61 -27.53 -14.59
N LEU A 296 -9.44 -26.54 -15.00
CA LEU A 296 -10.49 -26.75 -15.97
C LEU A 296 -9.90 -26.89 -17.38
N ARG A 297 -10.34 -27.91 -18.11
CA ARG A 297 -9.96 -28.14 -19.51
C ARG A 297 -10.97 -27.44 -20.42
N LYS A 298 -10.94 -26.10 -20.40
CA LYS A 298 -11.86 -25.28 -21.21
C LYS A 298 -11.56 -25.43 -22.70
N GLY A 299 -12.62 -25.67 -23.49
CA GLY A 299 -12.59 -25.77 -24.96
C GLY A 299 -13.87 -25.18 -25.55
N THR A 300 -13.92 -25.08 -26.88
CA THR A 300 -15.15 -24.68 -27.60
C THR A 300 -16.14 -25.83 -27.55
N MET A 301 -17.35 -25.57 -27.03
CA MET A 301 -18.41 -26.57 -26.93
C MET A 301 -19.77 -26.00 -27.34
N GLU A 302 -20.65 -26.87 -27.81
CA GLU A 302 -22.06 -26.56 -28.08
C GLU A 302 -22.93 -26.98 -26.92
N VAL A 303 -23.90 -26.16 -26.54
CA VAL A 303 -24.76 -26.38 -25.37
C VAL A 303 -25.86 -27.41 -25.70
N ALA A 304 -26.39 -27.40 -26.90
CA ALA A 304 -27.51 -28.27 -27.26
C ALA A 304 -27.19 -29.78 -27.17
N PRO A 305 -26.02 -30.28 -27.61
CA PRO A 305 -25.62 -31.66 -27.36
C PRO A 305 -25.51 -32.03 -25.89
N LEU A 306 -24.93 -31.11 -25.08
CA LEU A 306 -24.75 -31.32 -23.62
C LEU A 306 -26.11 -31.50 -22.93
N VAL A 307 -27.07 -30.59 -23.18
CA VAL A 307 -28.42 -30.66 -22.57
C VAL A 307 -29.14 -31.96 -22.96
N ARG A 308 -29.05 -32.37 -24.22
CA ARG A 308 -29.66 -33.59 -24.72
C ARG A 308 -29.02 -34.83 -24.07
N ASP A 309 -27.71 -34.89 -23.96
CA ASP A 309 -27.00 -36.01 -23.33
C ASP A 309 -27.40 -36.17 -21.83
N VAL A 310 -27.47 -35.06 -21.09
CA VAL A 310 -27.92 -35.07 -19.68
C VAL A 310 -29.36 -35.55 -19.57
N ALA A 311 -30.27 -35.03 -20.43
CA ALA A 311 -31.67 -35.44 -20.44
C ALA A 311 -31.78 -36.93 -20.74
N GLN A 312 -31.06 -37.47 -21.73
CA GLN A 312 -31.05 -38.88 -22.10
C GLN A 312 -30.47 -39.75 -20.95
N THR A 313 -29.42 -39.34 -20.29
CA THR A 313 -28.80 -40.00 -19.16
C THR A 313 -29.77 -40.12 -17.96
N MET A 314 -30.56 -39.07 -17.71
CA MET A 314 -31.47 -39.01 -16.55
C MET A 314 -32.88 -39.51 -16.84
N ALA A 315 -33.24 -39.75 -18.09
CA ALA A 315 -34.58 -40.23 -18.50
C ALA A 315 -35.02 -41.54 -17.82
N PRO A 316 -34.16 -42.58 -17.64
CA PRO A 316 -34.55 -43.79 -16.91
C PRO A 316 -34.90 -43.51 -15.46
N HIS A 317 -34.16 -42.62 -14.75
CA HIS A 317 -34.40 -42.23 -13.37
C HIS A 317 -35.73 -41.49 -13.21
N ALA A 318 -35.99 -40.52 -14.08
CA ALA A 318 -37.25 -39.80 -14.13
C ALA A 318 -38.43 -40.72 -14.41
N LYS A 319 -38.31 -41.64 -15.39
CA LYS A 319 -39.33 -42.62 -15.72
C LYS A 319 -39.64 -43.57 -14.55
N LYS A 320 -38.62 -44.09 -13.87
CA LYS A 320 -38.78 -44.95 -12.68
C LYS A 320 -39.61 -44.27 -11.60
N LYS A 321 -39.50 -42.94 -11.44
CA LYS A 321 -40.25 -42.14 -10.46
C LYS A 321 -41.56 -41.57 -11.00
N GLY A 322 -41.89 -41.81 -12.27
CA GLY A 322 -43.10 -41.28 -12.91
C GLY A 322 -43.06 -39.77 -13.16
N ILE A 323 -41.88 -39.18 -13.41
CA ILE A 323 -41.66 -37.77 -13.67
C ILE A 323 -41.48 -37.52 -15.15
N LEU A 324 -42.09 -36.46 -15.68
CA LEU A 324 -41.87 -35.98 -17.04
C LEU A 324 -40.58 -35.12 -17.09
N LEU A 325 -39.58 -35.63 -17.83
CA LEU A 325 -38.32 -34.89 -18.06
C LEU A 325 -38.33 -34.31 -19.50
N GLN A 326 -38.15 -33.00 -19.60
CA GLN A 326 -38.12 -32.27 -20.86
C GLN A 326 -36.82 -31.51 -21.07
N ALA A 327 -36.39 -31.32 -22.32
CA ALA A 327 -35.22 -30.55 -22.69
C ALA A 327 -35.58 -29.51 -23.75
N GLU A 328 -35.35 -28.24 -23.44
CA GLU A 328 -35.69 -27.10 -24.27
C GLU A 328 -34.42 -26.25 -24.53
N VAL A 329 -33.99 -26.20 -25.80
CA VAL A 329 -32.79 -25.43 -26.14
C VAL A 329 -33.15 -24.39 -27.20
N GLU A 330 -32.88 -23.13 -26.91
CA GLU A 330 -33.07 -22.04 -27.87
C GLU A 330 -32.22 -22.27 -29.12
N ALA A 331 -32.81 -22.04 -30.29
CA ALA A 331 -32.11 -22.24 -31.55
C ALA A 331 -31.06 -21.15 -31.77
N GLY A 332 -29.88 -21.52 -32.29
CA GLY A 332 -28.84 -20.57 -32.62
C GLY A 332 -27.99 -20.08 -31.43
N LEU A 333 -27.97 -20.81 -30.29
CA LEU A 333 -27.06 -20.49 -29.18
C LEU A 333 -25.61 -20.50 -29.64
N PRO A 334 -24.81 -19.48 -29.25
CA PRO A 334 -23.40 -19.45 -29.57
C PRO A 334 -22.62 -20.55 -28.80
N ALA A 335 -21.49 -20.98 -29.36
CA ALA A 335 -20.60 -21.91 -28.70
C ALA A 335 -19.99 -21.27 -27.46
N LEU A 336 -19.89 -22.07 -26.38
CA LEU A 336 -19.25 -21.70 -25.12
C LEU A 336 -17.78 -22.07 -25.11
N TRP A 337 -16.98 -21.29 -24.38
CA TRP A 337 -15.63 -21.67 -24.02
C TRP A 337 -15.62 -22.22 -22.58
N ALA A 338 -15.83 -23.51 -22.44
CA ALA A 338 -16.04 -24.17 -21.16
C ALA A 338 -15.48 -25.60 -21.14
N ASP A 339 -15.40 -26.19 -19.95
CA ASP A 339 -15.09 -27.59 -19.76
C ASP A 339 -16.40 -28.40 -19.81
N THR A 340 -16.58 -29.13 -20.90
CA THR A 340 -17.81 -29.90 -21.20
C THR A 340 -18.14 -30.92 -20.11
N GLU A 341 -17.13 -31.66 -19.62
CA GLU A 341 -17.33 -32.67 -18.59
C GLU A 341 -17.76 -32.07 -17.25
N ARG A 342 -17.20 -30.91 -16.90
CA ARG A 342 -17.56 -30.20 -15.66
C ARG A 342 -18.95 -29.57 -15.75
N LEU A 343 -19.32 -28.99 -16.89
CA LEU A 343 -20.69 -28.51 -17.08
C LEU A 343 -21.71 -29.66 -17.13
N ARG A 344 -21.32 -30.80 -17.67
CA ARG A 344 -22.13 -32.03 -17.60
C ARG A 344 -22.36 -32.44 -16.14
N GLN A 345 -21.32 -32.45 -15.31
CA GLN A 345 -21.40 -32.71 -13.87
C GLN A 345 -22.34 -31.72 -13.16
N VAL A 346 -22.25 -30.42 -13.50
CA VAL A 346 -23.17 -29.39 -12.98
C VAL A 346 -24.61 -29.74 -13.27
N LEU A 347 -24.94 -30.00 -14.54
CA LEU A 347 -26.33 -30.30 -14.95
C LEU A 347 -26.83 -31.63 -14.34
N LEU A 348 -25.99 -32.64 -14.29
CA LEU A 348 -26.37 -33.92 -13.65
C LEU A 348 -26.73 -33.74 -12.17
N ASN A 349 -25.92 -32.98 -11.42
CA ASN A 349 -26.21 -32.71 -9.99
C ASN A 349 -27.52 -31.93 -9.81
N LEU A 350 -27.80 -30.98 -10.69
CA LEU A 350 -29.02 -30.17 -10.63
C LEU A 350 -30.25 -30.99 -11.00
N VAL A 351 -30.18 -31.80 -12.08
CA VAL A 351 -31.29 -32.63 -12.53
C VAL A 351 -31.57 -33.81 -11.57
N GLU A 352 -30.51 -34.39 -10.98
CA GLU A 352 -30.67 -35.42 -9.94
C GLU A 352 -31.42 -34.87 -8.72
N ASN A 353 -31.05 -33.64 -8.27
CA ASN A 353 -31.79 -32.97 -7.19
C ASN A 353 -33.24 -32.69 -7.59
N ALA A 354 -33.48 -32.17 -8.82
CA ALA A 354 -34.82 -31.90 -9.31
C ALA A 354 -35.69 -33.18 -9.31
N ILE A 355 -35.19 -34.28 -9.84
CA ILE A 355 -35.89 -35.58 -9.84
C ILE A 355 -36.10 -36.08 -8.41
N LYS A 356 -35.12 -35.93 -7.56
CA LYS A 356 -35.16 -36.38 -6.16
C LYS A 356 -36.29 -35.71 -5.38
N PHE A 357 -36.44 -34.39 -5.50
CA PHE A 357 -37.39 -33.58 -4.72
C PHE A 357 -38.74 -33.34 -5.40
N THR A 358 -38.94 -33.81 -6.63
CA THR A 358 -40.20 -33.77 -7.34
C THR A 358 -41.01 -35.05 -7.05
N SER A 359 -42.29 -34.91 -6.76
CA SER A 359 -43.20 -36.06 -6.56
C SER A 359 -43.54 -36.74 -7.89
N ALA A 360 -44.11 -37.97 -7.79
CA ALA A 360 -44.63 -38.66 -8.97
C ALA A 360 -45.68 -37.82 -9.72
N ALA A 361 -45.72 -37.91 -11.05
CA ALA A 361 -46.50 -37.09 -11.98
C ALA A 361 -46.07 -35.60 -12.03
N GLY A 362 -44.94 -35.21 -11.42
CA GLY A 362 -44.37 -33.87 -11.59
C GLY A 362 -43.52 -33.74 -12.85
N ASN A 363 -43.03 -32.50 -13.08
CA ASN A 363 -42.26 -32.16 -14.26
C ASN A 363 -40.86 -31.64 -13.85
N VAL A 364 -39.85 -31.98 -14.66
CA VAL A 364 -38.50 -31.41 -14.60
C VAL A 364 -38.14 -30.94 -16.01
N THR A 365 -37.76 -29.67 -16.16
CA THR A 365 -37.38 -29.05 -17.44
C THR A 365 -35.94 -28.57 -17.38
N ILE A 366 -35.14 -29.02 -18.35
CA ILE A 366 -33.79 -28.48 -18.57
C ILE A 366 -33.88 -27.51 -19.74
N SER A 367 -33.55 -26.23 -19.54
CA SER A 367 -33.57 -25.27 -20.64
C SER A 367 -32.25 -24.51 -20.77
N ALA A 368 -31.96 -24.08 -22.02
CA ALA A 368 -30.81 -23.25 -22.32
C ALA A 368 -31.21 -22.07 -23.22
N ARG A 369 -30.86 -20.87 -22.83
CA ARG A 369 -31.18 -19.64 -23.57
C ARG A 369 -30.05 -18.61 -23.51
N LEU A 370 -30.09 -17.65 -24.46
CA LEU A 370 -29.21 -16.50 -24.40
C LEU A 370 -29.71 -15.50 -23.34
N SER A 371 -28.81 -15.00 -22.50
CA SER A 371 -29.14 -14.04 -21.43
C SER A 371 -28.07 -12.97 -21.32
N SER A 372 -28.37 -11.90 -20.60
CA SER A 372 -27.39 -10.85 -20.27
C SER A 372 -27.08 -10.89 -18.78
N LEU A 373 -25.81 -11.09 -18.42
CA LEU A 373 -25.33 -10.94 -17.06
C LEU A 373 -25.11 -9.45 -16.76
N ALA A 374 -25.72 -8.96 -15.69
CA ALA A 374 -25.29 -7.71 -15.08
C ALA A 374 -23.85 -7.90 -14.57
N SER A 375 -22.92 -7.05 -14.99
CA SER A 375 -21.57 -7.04 -14.40
C SER A 375 -21.73 -6.75 -12.91
N PRO A 376 -21.17 -7.55 -11.99
CA PRO A 376 -21.10 -7.13 -10.60
C PRO A 376 -20.28 -5.84 -10.58
N GLY A 377 -20.95 -4.71 -10.34
CA GLY A 377 -20.31 -3.43 -10.13
C GLY A 377 -19.38 -3.58 -8.92
N SER A 378 -18.08 -3.37 -9.10
CA SER A 378 -17.14 -3.18 -8.01
C SER A 378 -17.53 -1.88 -7.27
N ALA A 379 -18.30 -2.01 -6.20
CA ALA A 379 -18.77 -0.91 -5.35
C ALA A 379 -17.70 -0.47 -4.32
N GLU A 380 -16.42 -0.79 -4.53
CA GLU A 380 -15.38 -0.53 -3.52
C GLU A 380 -14.26 0.45 -3.93
N ASP A 381 -14.28 0.99 -5.15
CA ASP A 381 -13.36 2.08 -5.47
C ASP A 381 -14.13 3.21 -6.15
N GLY A 382 -14.09 4.41 -5.56
CA GLY A 382 -14.76 5.64 -6.00
C GLY A 382 -14.39 6.14 -7.41
N GLY A 383 -14.24 5.23 -8.35
CA GLY A 383 -14.04 5.45 -9.76
C GLY A 383 -15.36 5.45 -10.51
N LEU A 384 -15.49 6.35 -11.47
CA LEU A 384 -16.60 6.54 -12.39
C LEU A 384 -17.22 5.20 -12.81
N VAL A 385 -18.43 4.92 -12.38
CA VAL A 385 -19.23 3.78 -12.82
C VAL A 385 -19.54 4.01 -14.29
N LEU A 386 -18.74 3.42 -15.18
CA LEU A 386 -19.13 3.22 -16.57
C LEU A 386 -20.33 2.29 -16.57
N LEU A 387 -21.51 2.84 -16.80
CA LEU A 387 -22.78 2.14 -16.95
C LEU A 387 -22.60 0.84 -17.75
N GLY A 388 -22.67 -0.30 -17.02
CA GLY A 388 -23.05 -1.62 -17.46
C GLY A 388 -22.59 -2.08 -18.84
N ALA A 389 -21.37 -2.59 -18.95
CA ALA A 389 -21.10 -3.55 -20.02
C ALA A 389 -21.87 -4.84 -19.68
N GLN A 390 -23.09 -5.00 -20.21
CA GLN A 390 -23.82 -6.26 -20.15
C GLN A 390 -22.96 -7.33 -20.84
N ARG A 391 -22.57 -8.34 -20.08
CA ARG A 391 -21.89 -9.50 -20.65
C ARG A 391 -22.94 -10.48 -21.12
N THR A 392 -22.96 -10.79 -22.41
CA THR A 392 -23.79 -11.86 -22.93
C THR A 392 -23.37 -13.20 -22.36
N ALA A 393 -24.31 -13.98 -21.90
CA ALA A 393 -24.10 -15.30 -21.28
C ALA A 393 -25.08 -16.31 -21.86
N VAL A 394 -24.73 -17.58 -21.76
CA VAL A 394 -25.70 -18.69 -21.93
C VAL A 394 -26.20 -19.05 -20.54
N GLU A 395 -27.50 -19.02 -20.38
CA GLU A 395 -28.20 -19.39 -19.15
C GLU A 395 -28.75 -20.81 -19.30
N LEU A 396 -28.32 -21.68 -18.38
CA LEU A 396 -28.81 -23.04 -18.22
C LEU A 396 -29.76 -23.06 -17.03
N ARG A 397 -30.98 -23.53 -17.22
CA ARG A 397 -32.00 -23.61 -16.16
C ARG A 397 -32.44 -25.04 -15.95
N VAL A 398 -32.57 -25.43 -14.71
CA VAL A 398 -33.22 -26.68 -14.31
C VAL A 398 -34.39 -26.31 -13.41
N ALA A 399 -35.59 -26.47 -13.95
CA ALA A 399 -36.85 -26.16 -13.27
C ALA A 399 -37.54 -27.43 -12.87
N ASP A 400 -38.04 -27.53 -11.62
CA ASP A 400 -38.81 -28.63 -11.09
C ASP A 400 -40.15 -28.14 -10.50
N THR A 401 -41.11 -29.07 -10.38
CA THR A 401 -42.40 -28.83 -9.71
C THR A 401 -42.42 -29.52 -8.33
N GLY A 402 -41.30 -29.58 -7.66
CA GLY A 402 -41.13 -30.26 -6.36
C GLY A 402 -41.55 -29.41 -5.17
N ILE A 403 -41.03 -29.76 -4.01
CA ILE A 403 -41.37 -29.11 -2.72
C ILE A 403 -40.95 -27.63 -2.64
N GLY A 404 -40.01 -27.17 -3.51
CA GLY A 404 -39.44 -25.83 -3.48
C GLY A 404 -38.40 -25.63 -2.39
N ILE A 405 -37.71 -24.47 -2.45
CA ILE A 405 -36.75 -24.04 -1.45
C ILE A 405 -37.22 -22.70 -0.84
N PRO A 406 -37.40 -22.63 0.47
CA PRO A 406 -37.77 -21.35 1.14
C PRO A 406 -36.75 -20.23 0.80
N GLU A 407 -37.24 -19.00 0.66
CA GLU A 407 -36.40 -17.88 0.27
C GLU A 407 -35.23 -17.65 1.23
N SER A 408 -35.44 -17.82 2.53
CA SER A 408 -34.39 -17.72 3.56
C SER A 408 -33.26 -18.73 3.40
N GLU A 409 -33.49 -19.84 2.71
CA GLU A 409 -32.56 -20.96 2.58
C GLU A 409 -31.81 -20.95 1.21
N ARG A 410 -32.28 -20.18 0.23
CA ARG A 410 -31.77 -20.18 -1.16
C ARG A 410 -30.29 -19.84 -1.29
N GLN A 411 -29.75 -19.02 -0.39
CA GLN A 411 -28.31 -18.72 -0.38
C GLN A 411 -27.49 -19.85 0.26
N ARG A 412 -28.03 -20.45 1.31
CA ARG A 412 -27.35 -21.46 2.15
C ARG A 412 -27.30 -22.85 1.52
N VAL A 413 -28.20 -23.16 0.58
CA VAL A 413 -28.21 -24.47 -0.09
C VAL A 413 -26.94 -24.78 -0.90
N PHE A 414 -26.11 -23.76 -1.19
CA PHE A 414 -24.79 -23.91 -1.82
C PHE A 414 -23.65 -24.11 -0.82
N ASP A 415 -23.90 -24.03 0.48
CA ASP A 415 -22.87 -24.28 1.50
C ASP A 415 -22.61 -25.79 1.60
N ALA A 416 -21.34 -26.16 1.77
CA ALA A 416 -20.96 -27.57 1.87
C ALA A 416 -21.62 -28.23 3.11
N PHE A 417 -22.13 -29.43 2.92
CA PHE A 417 -22.84 -30.23 3.94
C PHE A 417 -24.17 -29.65 4.43
N TYR A 418 -24.61 -28.52 3.85
CA TYR A 418 -25.87 -27.91 4.23
C TYR A 418 -27.07 -28.68 3.63
N GLN A 419 -28.11 -28.85 4.44
CA GLN A 419 -29.40 -29.47 4.04
C GLN A 419 -30.52 -28.68 4.72
N VAL A 420 -31.62 -28.45 3.96
CA VAL A 420 -32.81 -27.81 4.54
C VAL A 420 -33.48 -28.80 5.47
N ASP A 421 -33.62 -28.44 6.76
CA ASP A 421 -34.25 -29.26 7.79
C ASP A 421 -35.76 -29.37 7.57
N SER A 422 -36.20 -30.38 6.83
CA SER A 422 -37.60 -30.79 6.75
C SER A 422 -37.73 -32.29 6.99
N SER A 423 -38.81 -32.73 7.60
CA SER A 423 -39.07 -34.14 7.85
C SER A 423 -39.07 -34.98 6.56
N SER A 424 -39.49 -34.38 5.43
CA SER A 424 -39.49 -34.98 4.10
C SER A 424 -38.10 -35.11 3.47
N THR A 425 -37.11 -34.31 3.88
CA THR A 425 -35.74 -34.36 3.35
C THR A 425 -34.90 -35.44 4.05
N ARG A 426 -35.21 -35.81 5.29
CA ARG A 426 -34.50 -36.88 6.03
C ARG A 426 -34.68 -38.24 5.43
N GLU A 427 -35.88 -38.57 4.91
CA GLU A 427 -36.14 -39.87 4.27
C GLU A 427 -35.45 -40.03 2.92
N GLN A 428 -35.17 -38.91 2.22
CA GLN A 428 -34.57 -38.94 0.87
C GLN A 428 -33.06 -38.79 0.84
N GLY A 429 -32.39 -38.64 1.98
CA GLY A 429 -30.93 -38.63 2.16
C GLY A 429 -30.13 -37.91 1.08
N GLY A 430 -29.15 -37.10 1.47
CA GLY A 430 -28.22 -36.44 0.52
C GLY A 430 -26.89 -36.21 1.19
N THR A 431 -25.88 -35.86 0.41
CA THR A 431 -24.53 -35.60 0.94
C THR A 431 -24.34 -34.15 1.36
N GLY A 432 -25.17 -33.23 0.85
CA GLY A 432 -25.00 -31.80 1.00
C GLY A 432 -23.80 -31.22 0.22
N LEU A 433 -23.16 -32.06 -0.61
CA LEU A 433 -21.98 -31.65 -1.38
C LEU A 433 -22.28 -31.25 -2.83
N GLY A 434 -23.37 -31.77 -3.43
CA GLY A 434 -23.67 -31.59 -4.84
C GLY A 434 -23.78 -30.14 -5.27
N LEU A 435 -24.53 -29.31 -4.51
CA LEU A 435 -24.73 -27.91 -4.83
C LEU A 435 -23.49 -27.03 -4.57
N SER A 436 -22.69 -27.36 -3.56
CA SER A 436 -21.42 -26.66 -3.31
C SER A 436 -20.42 -26.92 -4.45
N ILE A 437 -20.38 -28.14 -4.98
CA ILE A 437 -19.58 -28.49 -6.17
C ILE A 437 -20.09 -27.72 -7.40
N VAL A 438 -21.43 -27.68 -7.62
CA VAL A 438 -22.04 -26.88 -8.70
C VAL A 438 -21.56 -25.43 -8.63
N LYS A 439 -21.67 -24.77 -7.46
CA LYS A 439 -21.24 -23.38 -7.28
C LYS A 439 -19.77 -23.18 -7.67
N ARG A 440 -18.87 -24.01 -7.15
CA ARG A 440 -17.43 -23.93 -7.43
C ARG A 440 -17.08 -24.17 -8.90
N LEU A 441 -17.73 -25.15 -9.53
CA LEU A 441 -17.51 -25.41 -10.97
C LEU A 441 -18.00 -24.24 -11.84
N VAL A 442 -19.14 -23.65 -11.50
CA VAL A 442 -19.68 -22.49 -12.22
C VAL A 442 -18.79 -21.25 -12.00
N GLU A 443 -18.37 -20.96 -10.78
CA GLU A 443 -17.40 -19.90 -10.45
C GLU A 443 -16.08 -20.10 -11.22
N GLY A 444 -15.58 -21.33 -11.34
CA GLY A 444 -14.39 -21.66 -12.13
C GLY A 444 -14.55 -21.39 -13.65
N HIS A 445 -15.79 -21.30 -14.13
CA HIS A 445 -16.11 -20.88 -15.48
C HIS A 445 -16.41 -19.38 -15.60
N ASP A 446 -16.10 -18.58 -14.57
CA ASP A 446 -16.42 -17.16 -14.50
C ASP A 446 -17.93 -16.87 -14.58
N GLY A 447 -18.74 -17.89 -14.23
CA GLY A 447 -20.19 -17.87 -14.26
C GLY A 447 -20.81 -17.58 -12.90
N THR A 448 -22.14 -17.53 -12.86
CA THR A 448 -22.94 -17.36 -11.66
C THR A 448 -24.00 -18.45 -11.55
N VAL A 449 -24.33 -18.84 -10.30
CA VAL A 449 -25.43 -19.75 -10.01
C VAL A 449 -26.31 -19.17 -8.91
N HIS A 450 -27.62 -19.29 -9.07
CA HIS A 450 -28.60 -18.90 -8.06
C HIS A 450 -29.86 -19.77 -8.14
N VAL A 451 -30.76 -19.56 -7.18
CA VAL A 451 -32.01 -20.31 -7.05
C VAL A 451 -33.20 -19.36 -7.05
N GLU A 452 -34.21 -19.69 -7.84
CA GLU A 452 -35.49 -19.00 -7.90
C GLU A 452 -36.62 -19.97 -7.48
N GLY A 453 -37.77 -19.40 -7.10
CA GLY A 453 -38.99 -20.21 -6.93
C GLY A 453 -39.60 -20.52 -8.28
N ASN A 454 -40.22 -21.69 -8.45
CA ASN A 454 -41.06 -22.05 -9.60
C ASN A 454 -42.53 -21.86 -9.23
N GLU A 455 -43.34 -21.31 -10.14
CA GLU A 455 -44.78 -21.18 -9.89
C GLU A 455 -45.56 -22.33 -10.56
N PRO A 456 -46.61 -22.84 -9.91
CA PRO A 456 -47.15 -22.49 -8.59
C PRO A 456 -46.33 -23.05 -7.41
N GLN A 457 -45.47 -24.01 -7.61
CA GLN A 457 -44.62 -24.66 -6.61
C GLN A 457 -43.41 -25.31 -7.30
N GLY A 458 -42.23 -25.25 -6.66
CA GLY A 458 -41.01 -25.91 -7.14
C GLY A 458 -39.78 -25.00 -7.04
N THR A 459 -38.71 -25.43 -7.71
CA THR A 459 -37.42 -24.76 -7.69
C THR A 459 -36.93 -24.56 -9.12
N VAL A 460 -36.26 -23.45 -9.38
CA VAL A 460 -35.47 -23.21 -10.60
C VAL A 460 -34.03 -22.92 -10.23
N PHE A 461 -33.12 -23.78 -10.60
CA PHE A 461 -31.69 -23.49 -10.56
C PHE A 461 -31.26 -22.82 -11.85
N VAL A 462 -30.59 -21.69 -11.73
CA VAL A 462 -30.14 -20.86 -12.84
C VAL A 462 -28.63 -20.81 -12.82
N VAL A 463 -28.00 -21.26 -13.91
CA VAL A 463 -26.54 -21.21 -14.11
C VAL A 463 -26.27 -20.36 -15.34
N ALA A 464 -25.51 -19.28 -15.18
CA ALA A 464 -25.17 -18.40 -16.29
C ALA A 464 -23.65 -18.44 -16.55
N ILE A 465 -23.25 -18.82 -17.76
CA ILE A 465 -21.86 -18.91 -18.20
C ILE A 465 -21.60 -17.79 -19.22
N PRO A 466 -20.64 -16.86 -18.96
CA PRO A 466 -20.37 -15.75 -19.85
C PRO A 466 -19.75 -16.22 -21.17
N LEU A 467 -20.18 -15.60 -22.27
CA LEU A 467 -19.51 -15.76 -23.55
C LEU A 467 -18.15 -15.05 -23.49
N LYS A 468 -17.08 -15.75 -23.87
CA LYS A 468 -15.76 -15.13 -23.98
C LYS A 468 -15.82 -14.07 -25.08
N ARG A 469 -15.51 -12.81 -24.77
CA ARG A 469 -15.28 -11.81 -25.81
C ARG A 469 -14.20 -12.36 -26.74
N ALA A 470 -14.51 -12.44 -28.04
CA ALA A 470 -13.47 -12.65 -29.05
C ALA A 470 -12.47 -11.49 -28.89
N THR A 471 -11.34 -11.75 -28.26
CA THR A 471 -10.20 -10.85 -28.36
C THR A 471 -9.75 -10.93 -29.81
N LEU A 472 -10.18 -9.96 -30.60
CA LEU A 472 -9.51 -9.66 -31.86
C LEU A 472 -8.05 -9.37 -31.47
N ARG A 473 -7.17 -10.34 -31.68
CA ARG A 473 -5.74 -10.06 -31.72
C ARG A 473 -5.52 -9.14 -32.91
N PRO A 474 -4.84 -7.99 -32.70
CA PRO A 474 -4.43 -7.15 -33.80
C PRO A 474 -3.45 -7.86 -34.71
#